data_95db965c94c7b1a1038392a78f35d022
#
_entry.id   95db965c94c7b1a1038392a78f35d022
#
_cell.length_a   1.000
_cell.length_b   1.000
_cell.length_c   1.000
_cell.angle_alpha   90.00
_cell.angle_beta   90.00
_cell.angle_gamma   90.00
#
_symmetry.space_group_name_H-M   'P 1'
#
loop_
_entity.id
_entity.type
_entity.pdbx_description
1 polymer ?
#
loop_
_entity_poly.entity_id
_entity_poly.type
_entity_poly.pdbx_seq_one_letter_code
_entity_poly.pdbx_strand_id
1 'polypeptide(L)'
;MNQVSKAQGSILQLVLIIFLVLVLNIGVFFTNIIENSKAIDRVKRLNEERLVELSILRYYKEMIANDILISNMIRVGDYVIDYRVNDLGSYYYIVTDVKKNEQEYSFNLEINIETLIISSFEYQ
;
A
#
# COMPACT_ATOMS: atom_id res chain seq x y z
N MET A 1 22.48 -59.91 23.43
CA MET A 1 22.23 -59.40 22.07
C MET A 1 20.91 -58.68 21.93
N ASN A 2 19.82 -59.14 22.55
CA ASN A 2 18.53 -58.46 22.42
C ASN A 2 18.51 -57.04 22.99
N GLN A 3 19.27 -56.77 24.05
CA GLN A 3 19.35 -55.45 24.67
C GLN A 3 20.05 -54.40 23.76
N VAL A 4 21.11 -54.83 23.05
CA VAL A 4 21.82 -53.93 22.13
C VAL A 4 20.93 -53.57 20.93
N SER A 5 20.17 -54.53 20.41
CA SER A 5 19.23 -54.32 19.33
C SER A 5 18.11 -53.38 19.70
N LYS A 6 17.55 -53.50 20.91
CA LYS A 6 16.54 -52.59 21.44
C LYS A 6 17.08 -51.16 21.66
N ALA A 7 18.30 -51.01 22.13
CA ALA A 7 18.94 -49.73 22.30
C ALA A 7 19.17 -49.01 20.98
N GLN A 8 19.60 -49.73 19.97
CA GLN A 8 19.77 -49.18 18.59
C GLN A 8 18.44 -48.73 18.00
N GLY A 9 17.37 -49.53 18.18
CA GLY A 9 16.04 -49.17 17.72
C GLY A 9 15.51 -47.89 18.38
N SER A 10 15.74 -47.74 19.69
CA SER A 10 15.34 -46.53 20.45
C SER A 10 16.11 -45.30 20.00
N ILE A 11 17.41 -45.43 19.70
CA ILE A 11 18.22 -44.33 19.16
C ILE A 11 17.74 -43.90 17.78
N LEU A 12 17.42 -44.84 16.90
CA LEU A 12 16.89 -44.53 15.57
C LEU A 12 15.54 -43.82 15.67
N GLN A 13 14.64 -44.24 16.54
CA GLN A 13 13.37 -43.57 16.77
C GLN A 13 13.56 -42.13 17.27
N LEU A 14 14.47 -41.93 18.22
CA LEU A 14 14.80 -40.63 18.77
C LEU A 14 15.32 -39.68 17.66
N VAL A 15 16.25 -40.16 16.84
CA VAL A 15 16.80 -39.37 15.73
C VAL A 15 15.72 -39.04 14.72
N LEU A 16 14.81 -39.96 14.42
CA LEU A 16 13.70 -39.71 13.50
C LEU A 16 12.75 -38.63 14.04
N ILE A 17 12.41 -38.67 15.32
CA ILE A 17 11.55 -37.68 15.96
C ILE A 17 12.21 -36.29 15.92
N ILE A 18 13.50 -36.20 16.25
CA ILE A 18 14.24 -34.93 16.19
C ILE A 18 14.25 -34.39 14.76
N PHE A 19 14.48 -35.23 13.77
CA PHE A 19 14.46 -34.84 12.37
C PHE A 19 13.10 -34.29 11.94
N LEU A 20 12.00 -34.96 12.29
CA LEU A 20 10.64 -34.50 12.01
C LEU A 20 10.35 -33.16 12.64
N VAL A 21 10.73 -32.94 13.89
CA VAL A 21 10.56 -31.67 14.60
C VAL A 21 11.33 -30.56 13.89
N LEU A 22 12.56 -30.80 13.46
CA LEU A 22 13.36 -29.83 12.72
C LEU A 22 12.73 -29.48 11.37
N VAL A 23 12.22 -30.45 10.64
CA VAL A 23 11.56 -30.22 9.35
C VAL A 23 10.29 -29.38 9.54
N LEU A 24 9.49 -29.68 10.55
CA LEU A 24 8.28 -28.91 10.88
C LEU A 24 8.63 -27.45 11.26
N ASN A 25 9.65 -27.25 12.07
CA ASN A 25 10.09 -25.91 12.47
C ASN A 25 10.57 -25.09 11.28
N ILE A 26 11.32 -25.69 10.36
CA ILE A 26 11.75 -25.02 9.12
C ILE A 26 10.54 -24.63 8.27
N GLY A 27 9.56 -25.53 8.13
CA GLY A 27 8.33 -25.24 7.38
C GLY A 27 7.55 -24.04 7.95
N VAL A 28 7.37 -23.99 9.29
CA VAL A 28 6.72 -22.87 9.95
C VAL A 28 7.51 -21.58 9.76
N PHE A 29 8.82 -21.63 9.86
CA PHE A 29 9.68 -20.47 9.67
C PHE A 29 9.55 -19.88 8.26
N PHE A 30 9.58 -20.71 7.22
CA PHE A 30 9.38 -20.25 5.85
C PHE A 30 8.00 -19.65 5.63
N THR A 31 6.96 -20.24 6.17
CA THR A 31 5.60 -19.70 6.09
C THR A 31 5.52 -18.30 6.71
N ASN A 32 6.11 -18.09 7.88
CA ASN A 32 6.16 -16.78 8.55
C ASN A 32 6.91 -15.74 7.72
N ILE A 33 8.03 -16.10 7.09
CA ILE A 33 8.78 -15.18 6.21
C ILE A 33 7.92 -14.75 5.03
N ILE A 34 7.22 -15.67 4.38
CA ILE A 34 6.36 -15.36 3.23
C ILE A 34 5.22 -14.42 3.65
N GLU A 35 4.55 -14.69 4.75
CA GLU A 35 3.47 -13.84 5.27
C GLU A 35 3.96 -12.43 5.60
N ASN A 36 5.12 -12.30 6.25
CA ASN A 36 5.72 -11.01 6.57
C ASN A 36 6.11 -10.23 5.32
N SER A 37 6.65 -10.88 4.29
CA SER A 37 6.97 -10.25 3.00
C SER A 37 5.73 -9.69 2.33
N LYS A 38 4.62 -10.42 2.30
CA LYS A 38 3.35 -9.94 1.76
C LYS A 38 2.81 -8.75 2.53
N ALA A 39 2.90 -8.74 3.86
CA ALA A 39 2.49 -7.62 4.70
C ALA A 39 3.32 -6.37 4.42
N ILE A 40 4.64 -6.52 4.28
CA ILE A 40 5.56 -5.42 3.94
C ILE A 40 5.23 -4.84 2.56
N ASP A 41 4.97 -5.67 1.56
CA ASP A 41 4.60 -5.21 0.22
C ASP A 41 3.29 -4.42 0.22
N ARG A 42 2.30 -4.85 0.99
CA ARG A 42 1.04 -4.11 1.16
C ARG A 42 1.27 -2.74 1.79
N VAL A 43 2.07 -2.66 2.85
CA VAL A 43 2.40 -1.41 3.53
C VAL A 43 3.14 -0.46 2.59
N LYS A 44 4.10 -0.95 1.82
CA LYS A 44 4.82 -0.15 0.82
C LYS A 44 3.86 0.44 -0.22
N ARG A 45 2.95 -0.37 -0.76
CA ARG A 45 1.98 0.08 -1.75
C ARG A 45 1.06 1.16 -1.19
N LEU A 46 0.53 0.98 0.02
CA LEU A 46 -0.31 1.97 0.68
C LEU A 46 0.44 3.27 0.95
N ASN A 47 1.72 3.19 1.33
CA ASN A 47 2.55 4.36 1.55
C ASN A 47 2.83 5.12 0.24
N GLU A 48 3.08 4.42 -0.87
CA GLU A 48 3.25 5.02 -2.18
C GLU A 48 2.00 5.76 -2.65
N GLU A 49 0.84 5.13 -2.53
CA GLU A 49 -0.46 5.75 -2.86
C GLU A 49 -0.70 6.99 -2.01
N ARG A 50 -0.42 6.94 -0.71
CA ARG A 50 -0.57 8.08 0.19
C ARG A 50 0.37 9.23 -0.15
N LEU A 51 1.62 8.93 -0.51
CA LEU A 51 2.59 9.94 -0.93
C LEU A 51 2.14 10.62 -2.23
N VAL A 52 1.60 9.86 -3.17
CA VAL A 52 1.04 10.41 -4.41
C VAL A 52 -0.15 11.32 -4.11
N GLU A 53 -1.08 10.89 -3.27
CA GLU A 53 -2.22 11.71 -2.85
C GLU A 53 -1.78 13.02 -2.19
N LEU A 54 -0.82 12.98 -1.28
CA LEU A 54 -0.27 14.17 -0.63
C LEU A 54 0.40 15.10 -1.63
N SER A 55 1.10 14.56 -2.61
CA SER A 55 1.72 15.33 -3.69
C SER A 55 0.68 16.02 -4.55
N ILE A 56 -0.42 15.35 -4.87
CA ILE A 56 -1.54 15.91 -5.62
C ILE A 56 -2.20 17.03 -4.85
N LEU A 57 -2.49 16.84 -3.57
CA LEU A 57 -3.10 17.86 -2.72
C LEU A 57 -2.21 19.10 -2.57
N ARG A 58 -0.91 18.90 -2.44
CA ARG A 58 0.08 19.98 -2.41
C ARG A 58 0.10 20.76 -3.72
N TYR A 59 0.08 20.05 -4.84
CA TYR A 59 0.00 20.65 -6.17
C TYR A 59 -1.24 21.53 -6.31
N TYR A 60 -2.41 21.04 -5.89
CA TYR A 60 -3.64 21.82 -5.95
C TYR A 60 -3.56 23.10 -5.12
N LYS A 61 -3.04 23.00 -3.90
CA LYS A 61 -2.86 24.16 -3.01
C LYS A 61 -1.91 25.18 -3.60
N GLU A 62 -0.79 24.75 -4.16
CA GLU A 62 0.19 25.63 -4.79
C GLU A 62 -0.40 26.34 -6.02
N MET A 63 -1.12 25.62 -6.86
CA MET A 63 -1.76 26.20 -8.04
C MET A 63 -2.84 27.23 -7.67
N ILE A 64 -3.66 26.93 -6.69
CA ILE A 64 -4.70 27.86 -6.21
C ILE A 64 -4.08 29.11 -5.57
N ALA A 65 -3.00 28.96 -4.83
CA ALA A 65 -2.30 30.08 -4.19
C ALA A 65 -1.61 31.00 -5.19
N ASN A 66 -1.08 30.47 -6.29
CA ASN A 66 -0.30 31.23 -7.26
C ASN A 66 -1.13 31.71 -8.47
N ASP A 67 -2.18 30.96 -8.83
CA ASP A 67 -3.00 31.22 -10.00
C ASP A 67 -4.34 30.49 -9.88
N ILE A 68 -5.03 30.33 -11.00
CA ILE A 68 -6.30 29.61 -11.09
C ILE A 68 -5.99 28.14 -11.38
N LEU A 69 -6.63 27.23 -10.63
CA LEU A 69 -6.53 25.81 -10.90
C LEU A 69 -7.46 25.44 -12.07
N ILE A 70 -6.89 24.90 -13.13
CA ILE A 70 -7.59 24.51 -14.36
C ILE A 70 -7.54 22.99 -14.49
N SER A 71 -8.64 22.40 -14.97
CA SER A 71 -8.70 20.97 -15.27
C SER A 71 -7.58 20.56 -16.22
N ASN A 72 -6.83 19.51 -15.86
CA ASN A 72 -5.68 19.05 -16.64
C ASN A 72 -5.35 17.60 -16.31
N MET A 73 -4.37 17.07 -17.03
CA MET A 73 -3.78 15.77 -16.79
C MET A 73 -2.30 15.95 -16.46
N ILE A 74 -1.86 15.41 -15.34
CA ILE A 74 -0.47 15.46 -14.89
C ILE A 74 0.08 14.07 -14.66
N ARG A 75 1.40 13.95 -14.67
CA ARG A 75 2.08 12.68 -14.38
C ARG A 75 3.01 12.87 -13.17
N VAL A 76 2.86 11.97 -12.19
CA VAL A 76 3.73 11.92 -11.03
C VAL A 76 4.35 10.52 -11.00
N GLY A 77 5.63 10.40 -11.38
CA GLY A 77 6.29 9.11 -11.53
C GLY A 77 5.58 8.23 -12.56
N ASP A 78 5.14 7.05 -12.15
CA ASP A 78 4.39 6.10 -12.98
C ASP A 78 2.87 6.33 -12.93
N TYR A 79 2.42 7.32 -12.15
CA TYR A 79 1.01 7.64 -12.01
C TYR A 79 0.57 8.70 -13.00
N VAL A 80 -0.56 8.47 -13.65
CA VAL A 80 -1.24 9.45 -14.49
C VAL A 80 -2.45 9.95 -13.73
N ILE A 81 -2.53 11.27 -13.57
CA ILE A 81 -3.57 11.94 -12.78
C ILE A 81 -4.37 12.84 -13.70
N ASP A 82 -5.65 12.50 -13.87
CA ASP A 82 -6.61 13.29 -14.61
C ASP A 82 -7.56 13.94 -13.62
N TYR A 83 -7.59 15.26 -13.57
CA TYR A 83 -8.45 15.97 -12.63
C TYR A 83 -9.33 17.00 -13.33
N ARG A 84 -10.54 17.14 -12.82
CA ARG A 84 -11.53 18.09 -13.27
C ARG A 84 -11.90 19.03 -12.14
N VAL A 85 -11.88 20.31 -12.43
CA VAL A 85 -12.11 21.37 -11.45
C VAL A 85 -13.43 22.06 -11.73
N ASN A 86 -14.31 22.12 -10.73
CA ASN A 86 -15.51 22.95 -10.74
C ASN A 86 -15.32 24.11 -9.79
N ASP A 87 -15.40 25.32 -10.31
CA ASP A 87 -15.38 26.55 -9.52
C ASP A 87 -16.79 26.83 -8.99
N LEU A 88 -16.97 26.72 -7.69
CA LEU A 88 -18.24 26.97 -7.02
C LEU A 88 -18.29 28.33 -6.30
N GLY A 89 -17.34 29.21 -6.62
CA GLY A 89 -17.26 30.57 -6.07
C GLY A 89 -16.30 30.66 -4.89
N SER A 90 -16.67 30.18 -3.73
CA SER A 90 -15.84 30.23 -2.52
C SER A 90 -14.89 29.03 -2.38
N TYR A 91 -15.11 27.94 -3.12
CA TYR A 91 -14.28 26.76 -3.10
C TYR A 91 -14.27 26.07 -4.47
N TYR A 92 -13.23 25.26 -4.68
CA TYR A 92 -13.13 24.35 -5.83
C TYR A 92 -13.56 22.94 -5.44
N TYR A 93 -14.43 22.35 -6.27
CA TYR A 93 -14.74 20.92 -6.20
C TYR A 93 -13.92 20.20 -7.27
N ILE A 94 -13.04 19.28 -6.84
CA ILE A 94 -12.09 18.63 -7.72
C ILE A 94 -12.35 17.13 -7.74
N VAL A 95 -12.59 16.59 -8.92
CA VAL A 95 -12.68 15.14 -9.16
C VAL A 95 -11.35 14.67 -9.73
N THR A 96 -10.69 13.77 -9.04
CA THR A 96 -9.36 13.27 -9.39
C THR A 96 -9.40 11.79 -9.69
N ASP A 97 -8.92 11.41 -10.88
CA ASP A 97 -8.74 10.02 -11.29
C ASP A 97 -7.24 9.72 -11.33
N VAL A 98 -6.81 8.67 -10.62
CA VAL A 98 -5.41 8.26 -10.53
C VAL A 98 -5.27 6.89 -11.17
N LYS A 99 -4.36 6.76 -12.13
CA LYS A 99 -4.07 5.52 -12.83
C LYS A 99 -2.60 5.16 -12.72
N LYS A 100 -2.33 3.89 -12.40
CA LYS A 100 -1.00 3.29 -12.47
C LYS A 100 -1.12 1.89 -13.07
N ASN A 101 -0.65 1.70 -14.31
CA ASN A 101 -0.78 0.45 -15.06
C ASN A 101 -2.26 0.01 -15.14
N GLU A 102 -2.62 -1.11 -14.52
CA GLU A 102 -4.00 -1.61 -14.47
C GLU A 102 -4.80 -1.14 -13.25
N GLN A 103 -4.14 -0.45 -12.30
CA GLN A 103 -4.79 0.05 -11.10
C GLN A 103 -5.34 1.46 -11.35
N GLU A 104 -6.59 1.65 -10.96
CA GLU A 104 -7.29 2.92 -11.08
C GLU A 104 -8.10 3.18 -9.82
N TYR A 105 -7.99 4.38 -9.28
CA TYR A 105 -8.87 4.84 -8.21
C TYR A 105 -9.19 6.32 -8.36
N SER A 106 -10.25 6.75 -7.74
CA SER A 106 -10.74 8.13 -7.83
C SER A 106 -11.08 8.68 -6.46
N PHE A 107 -10.90 9.98 -6.31
CA PHE A 107 -11.36 10.69 -5.13
C PHE A 107 -11.87 12.09 -5.49
N ASN A 108 -12.77 12.60 -4.66
CA ASN A 108 -13.32 13.93 -4.79
C ASN A 108 -12.91 14.75 -3.56
N LEU A 109 -12.64 16.02 -3.77
CA LEU A 109 -12.31 16.91 -2.67
C LEU A 109 -12.84 18.33 -2.91
N GLU A 110 -13.00 19.07 -1.82
CA GLU A 110 -13.34 20.48 -1.83
C GLU A 110 -12.24 21.28 -1.13
N ILE A 111 -11.74 22.31 -1.79
CA ILE A 111 -10.71 23.21 -1.24
C ILE A 111 -11.25 24.62 -1.22
N ASN A 112 -11.18 25.27 -0.06
CA ASN A 112 -11.50 26.69 0.07
C ASN A 112 -10.44 27.53 -0.62
N ILE A 113 -10.86 28.44 -1.49
CA ILE A 113 -9.94 29.25 -2.33
C ILE A 113 -9.12 30.22 -1.47
N GLU A 114 -9.72 30.80 -0.42
CA GLU A 114 -9.05 31.78 0.42
C GLU A 114 -8.13 31.16 1.47
N THR A 115 -8.60 30.11 2.15
CA THR A 115 -7.90 29.51 3.28
C THR A 115 -7.05 28.32 2.89
N LEU A 116 -7.26 27.72 1.70
CA LEU A 116 -6.64 26.51 1.20
C LEU A 116 -6.92 25.27 2.09
N ILE A 117 -7.97 25.32 2.88
CA ILE A 117 -8.39 24.22 3.73
C ILE A 117 -9.26 23.26 2.93
N ILE A 118 -8.97 21.98 3.05
CA ILE A 118 -9.79 20.90 2.45
C ILE A 118 -10.96 20.66 3.40
N SER A 119 -12.16 20.96 2.94
CA SER A 119 -13.39 20.80 3.73
C SER A 119 -14.05 19.44 3.54
N SER A 120 -13.78 18.76 2.44
CA SER A 120 -14.32 17.43 2.15
C SER A 120 -13.31 16.61 1.36
N PHE A 121 -13.23 15.33 1.65
CA PHE A 121 -12.40 14.38 0.91
C PHE A 121 -13.09 13.01 0.93
N GLU A 122 -13.46 12.51 -0.23
CA GLU A 122 -14.17 11.25 -0.37
C GLU A 122 -13.55 10.39 -1.47
N TYR A 123 -13.34 9.11 -1.20
CA TYR A 123 -12.98 8.12 -2.22
C TYR A 123 -14.23 7.65 -2.96
N GLN A 124 -14.05 7.41 -4.25
CA GLN A 124 -15.09 6.82 -5.09
C GLN A 124 -14.88 5.32 -5.30
#